data_c9a5465ad026289a9bd4653fe8713e07
#
_entry.id   c9a5465ad026289a9bd4653fe8713e07
#
_cell.length_a   1.000
_cell.length_b   1.000
_cell.length_c   1.000
_cell.angle_alpha   90.00
_cell.angle_beta   90.00
_cell.angle_gamma   90.00
#
_symmetry.space_group_name_H-M   'P 1'
#
loop_
_entity.id
_entity.type
_entity.pdbx_description
1 polymer ?
#
loop_
_entity_poly.entity_id
_entity_poly.type
_entity_poly.pdbx_seq_one_letter_code
_entity_poly.pdbx_strand_id
1 'polypeptide(L)'
;MRRVDEAIKAVVSETIPTLKDPRIGFVTVTGVVTTSDLAQATVWLSVYGGEKRRQATLTALEGAAGILQARVNSQLHLRRTPQLLFEYDQSVEYGVRMTKLIDDLDPGPAEVSDDSDD
;
A
#
# COMPACT_ATOMS: atom_id res chain seq x y z
N MET A 1 14.64 3.40 9.65
CA MET A 1 14.11 2.07 9.26
C MET A 1 13.91 1.86 7.78
N ARG A 2 14.54 2.71 6.99
CA ARG A 2 14.29 2.68 5.57
C ARG A 2 14.59 1.33 4.92
N ARG A 3 15.72 0.73 5.30
CA ARG A 3 16.13 -0.54 4.70
C ARG A 3 15.16 -1.67 5.07
N VAL A 4 14.71 -1.67 6.31
CA VAL A 4 13.75 -2.66 6.77
C VAL A 4 12.40 -2.44 6.07
N ASP A 5 11.99 -1.18 5.93
CA ASP A 5 10.73 -0.84 5.26
C ASP A 5 10.73 -1.34 3.83
N GLU A 6 11.81 -1.12 3.10
CA GLU A 6 11.90 -1.56 1.71
C GLU A 6 11.94 -3.08 1.61
N ALA A 7 12.62 -3.74 2.55
CA ALA A 7 12.68 -5.19 2.56
C ALA A 7 11.30 -5.80 2.82
N ILE A 8 10.56 -5.25 3.78
CA ILE A 8 9.22 -5.73 4.07
C ILE A 8 8.31 -5.48 2.87
N LYS A 9 8.43 -4.30 2.26
CA LYS A 9 7.64 -3.98 1.09
C LYS A 9 7.84 -5.00 -0.02
N ALA A 10 9.08 -5.39 -0.26
CA ALA A 10 9.38 -6.37 -1.31
C ALA A 10 8.74 -7.72 -1.01
N VAL A 11 8.86 -8.20 0.23
CA VAL A 11 8.31 -9.49 0.60
C VAL A 11 6.78 -9.48 0.49
N VAL A 12 6.14 -8.43 1.00
CA VAL A 12 4.69 -8.34 0.97
C VAL A 12 4.19 -8.23 -0.47
N SER A 13 4.86 -7.42 -1.28
CA SER A 13 4.48 -7.24 -2.69
C SER A 13 4.56 -8.56 -3.45
N GLU A 14 5.56 -9.39 -3.16
CA GLU A 14 5.70 -10.68 -3.83
C GLU A 14 4.71 -11.70 -3.32
N THR A 15 4.30 -11.59 -2.07
CA THR A 15 3.45 -12.60 -1.45
C THR A 15 1.98 -12.40 -1.76
N ILE A 16 1.53 -11.15 -1.81
CA ILE A 16 0.11 -10.86 -2.03
C ILE A 16 -0.45 -11.58 -3.27
N PRO A 17 0.23 -11.59 -4.42
CA PRO A 17 -0.32 -12.28 -5.60
C PRO A 17 -0.46 -13.79 -5.42
N THR A 18 0.23 -14.38 -4.44
CA THR A 18 0.13 -15.82 -4.20
C THR A 18 -1.05 -16.18 -3.31
N LEU A 19 -1.68 -15.19 -2.69
CA LEU A 19 -2.84 -15.45 -1.84
C LEU A 19 -4.04 -15.79 -2.72
N LYS A 20 -4.77 -16.83 -2.32
CA LYS A 20 -5.89 -17.29 -3.14
C LYS A 20 -7.21 -16.87 -2.52
N ASP A 21 -7.38 -15.59 -2.37
CA ASP A 21 -8.59 -15.02 -1.81
C ASP A 21 -9.25 -14.15 -2.88
N PRO A 22 -10.43 -14.51 -3.37
CA PRO A 22 -11.08 -13.76 -4.45
C PRO A 22 -11.48 -12.34 -4.05
N ARG A 23 -11.47 -12.03 -2.75
CA ARG A 23 -11.74 -10.66 -2.31
C ARG A 23 -10.59 -9.72 -2.60
N ILE A 24 -9.39 -10.26 -2.77
CA ILE A 24 -8.22 -9.45 -3.03
C ILE A 24 -8.21 -9.05 -4.50
N GLY A 25 -8.29 -7.74 -4.74
CA GLY A 25 -8.28 -7.24 -6.10
C GLY A 25 -6.86 -6.93 -6.57
N PHE A 26 -6.77 -6.00 -7.49
CA PHE A 26 -5.48 -5.57 -8.02
C PHE A 26 -4.88 -4.59 -7.01
N VAL A 27 -3.80 -5.01 -6.36
CA VAL A 27 -3.22 -4.29 -5.23
C VAL A 27 -1.77 -3.93 -5.52
N THR A 28 -1.41 -2.70 -5.20
CA THR A 28 -0.03 -2.24 -5.25
C THR A 28 0.37 -1.76 -3.86
N VAL A 29 1.50 -2.24 -3.34
CA VAL A 29 2.03 -1.74 -2.08
C VAL A 29 2.78 -0.46 -2.39
N THR A 30 2.31 0.67 -1.85
CA THR A 30 2.91 1.96 -2.14
C THR A 30 4.02 2.30 -1.14
N GLY A 31 3.98 1.72 0.04
CA GLY A 31 5.03 1.97 1.02
C GLY A 31 4.82 1.17 2.28
N VAL A 32 5.86 1.09 3.08
CA VAL A 32 5.82 0.44 4.39
C VAL A 32 6.54 1.35 5.37
N VAL A 33 5.95 1.56 6.54
CA VAL A 33 6.58 2.32 7.61
C VAL A 33 6.59 1.45 8.86
N THR A 34 7.79 1.15 9.33
CA THR A 34 8.00 0.30 10.50
C THR A 34 8.38 1.15 11.71
N THR A 35 7.82 0.83 12.86
CA THR A 35 8.19 1.51 14.10
C THR A 35 9.63 1.16 14.48
N SER A 36 10.28 2.07 15.20
CA SER A 36 11.72 1.90 15.49
C SER A 36 11.99 0.67 16.34
N ASP A 37 11.01 0.22 17.14
CA ASP A 37 11.17 -0.98 17.97
C ASP A 37 10.76 -2.25 17.23
N LEU A 38 10.42 -2.15 15.93
CA LEU A 38 9.98 -3.26 15.09
C LEU A 38 8.69 -3.91 15.57
N ALA A 39 7.89 -3.19 16.36
CA ALA A 39 6.66 -3.77 16.88
C ALA A 39 5.55 -3.79 15.82
N GLN A 40 5.52 -2.78 14.97
CA GLN A 40 4.45 -2.65 13.97
C GLN A 40 5.02 -2.14 12.66
N ALA A 41 4.43 -2.59 11.56
CA ALA A 41 4.76 -2.10 10.23
C ALA A 41 3.44 -1.81 9.52
N THR A 42 3.24 -0.56 9.14
CA THR A 42 2.05 -0.16 8.39
C THR A 42 2.34 -0.31 6.91
N VAL A 43 1.53 -1.13 6.25
CA VAL A 43 1.65 -1.40 4.82
C VAL A 43 0.60 -0.54 4.11
N TRP A 44 1.06 0.41 3.33
CA TRP A 44 0.19 1.32 2.58
C TRP A 44 -0.08 0.73 1.21
N LEU A 45 -1.34 0.73 0.81
CA LEU A 45 -1.78 0.05 -0.40
C LEU A 45 -2.59 0.95 -1.30
N SER A 46 -2.49 0.71 -2.59
CA SER A 46 -3.41 1.23 -3.58
C SER A 46 -4.19 0.05 -4.12
N VAL A 47 -5.51 0.18 -4.20
CA VAL A 47 -6.39 -0.89 -4.68
C VAL A 47 -7.19 -0.38 -5.87
N TYR A 48 -7.11 -1.11 -6.97
CA TYR A 48 -7.88 -0.74 -8.15
C TYR A 48 -9.35 -1.07 -7.94
N GLY A 49 -10.22 -0.10 -8.22
CA GLY A 49 -11.65 -0.28 -8.07
C GLY A 49 -12.24 0.69 -7.06
N GLY A 50 -13.51 0.49 -6.76
CA GLY A 50 -14.22 1.39 -5.86
C GLY A 50 -14.06 1.03 -4.41
N GLU A 51 -14.85 1.71 -3.58
CA GLU A 51 -14.73 1.56 -2.13
C GLU A 51 -15.04 0.15 -1.65
N LYS A 52 -16.01 -0.52 -2.26
CA LYS A 52 -16.34 -1.89 -1.86
C LYS A 52 -15.16 -2.82 -2.11
N ARG A 53 -14.52 -2.67 -3.26
CA ARG A 53 -13.36 -3.50 -3.59
C ARG A 53 -12.21 -3.21 -2.62
N ARG A 54 -12.02 -1.94 -2.29
CA ARG A 54 -11.00 -1.53 -1.35
C ARG A 54 -11.22 -2.15 0.03
N GLN A 55 -12.45 -2.08 0.54
CA GLN A 55 -12.76 -2.63 1.85
C GLN A 55 -12.62 -4.15 1.86
N ALA A 56 -13.10 -4.81 0.81
CA ALA A 56 -12.99 -6.26 0.71
C ALA A 56 -11.53 -6.70 0.69
N THR A 57 -10.70 -5.95 -0.04
CA THR A 57 -9.28 -6.26 -0.14
C THR A 57 -8.58 -6.08 1.21
N LEU A 58 -8.86 -4.97 1.90
CA LEU A 58 -8.25 -4.73 3.20
C LEU A 58 -8.64 -5.80 4.20
N THR A 59 -9.92 -6.17 4.23
CA THR A 59 -10.39 -7.21 5.13
C THR A 59 -9.69 -8.54 4.84
N ALA A 60 -9.54 -8.87 3.55
CA ALA A 60 -8.89 -10.11 3.18
C ALA A 60 -7.42 -10.12 3.59
N LEU A 61 -6.74 -9.00 3.42
CA LEU A 61 -5.32 -8.90 3.80
C LEU A 61 -5.14 -8.97 5.31
N GLU A 62 -6.06 -8.37 6.06
CA GLU A 62 -6.01 -8.48 7.51
C GLU A 62 -6.15 -9.93 7.94
N GLY A 63 -7.02 -10.68 7.26
CA GLY A 63 -7.16 -12.09 7.54
C GLY A 63 -5.94 -12.90 7.15
N ALA A 64 -5.16 -12.42 6.21
CA ALA A 64 -3.95 -13.10 5.75
C ALA A 64 -2.69 -12.57 6.44
N ALA A 65 -2.83 -11.69 7.42
CA ALA A 65 -1.68 -11.06 8.05
C ALA A 65 -0.70 -12.07 8.62
N GLY A 66 -1.21 -13.16 9.21
CA GLY A 66 -0.34 -14.20 9.75
C GLY A 66 0.55 -14.84 8.70
N ILE A 67 -0.02 -15.10 7.52
CA ILE A 67 0.75 -15.67 6.41
C ILE A 67 1.83 -14.69 5.96
N LEU A 68 1.47 -13.43 5.83
CA LEU A 68 2.41 -12.41 5.39
C LEU A 68 3.51 -12.20 6.42
N GLN A 69 3.16 -12.19 7.70
CA GLN A 69 4.14 -12.05 8.77
C GLN A 69 5.10 -13.22 8.80
N ALA A 70 4.58 -14.45 8.59
CA ALA A 70 5.43 -15.61 8.55
C ALA A 70 6.43 -15.52 7.41
N ARG A 71 6.00 -15.03 6.26
CA ARG A 71 6.88 -14.88 5.12
C ARG A 71 7.95 -13.82 5.39
N VAL A 72 7.56 -12.71 6.00
CA VAL A 72 8.53 -11.67 6.38
C VAL A 72 9.55 -12.26 7.33
N ASN A 73 9.10 -13.00 8.33
CA ASN A 73 10.00 -13.60 9.30
C ASN A 73 10.97 -14.58 8.66
N SER A 74 10.48 -15.42 7.75
CA SER A 74 11.33 -16.44 7.15
C SER A 74 12.36 -15.86 6.18
N GLN A 75 12.04 -14.75 5.54
CA GLN A 75 12.93 -14.18 4.52
C GLN A 75 13.87 -13.12 5.08
N LEU A 76 13.44 -12.37 6.08
CA LEU A 76 14.24 -11.24 6.54
C LEU A 76 14.99 -11.52 7.84
N HIS A 77 14.58 -12.52 8.60
CA HIS A 77 15.25 -12.90 9.86
C HIS A 77 15.44 -11.70 10.78
N LEU A 78 14.38 -10.89 10.90
CA LEU A 78 14.43 -9.72 11.77
C LEU A 78 14.48 -10.17 13.23
N ARG A 79 15.08 -9.33 14.07
CA ARG A 79 15.14 -9.59 15.50
C ARG A 79 13.73 -9.83 16.06
N ARG A 80 12.75 -9.19 15.44
CA ARG A 80 11.37 -9.25 15.86
C ARG A 80 10.51 -9.11 14.61
N THR A 81 9.46 -9.94 14.49
CA THR A 81 8.54 -9.83 13.35
C THR A 81 7.49 -8.79 13.68
N PRO A 82 7.43 -7.68 12.93
CA PRO A 82 6.43 -6.66 13.21
C PRO A 82 5.02 -7.16 12.92
N GLN A 83 4.06 -6.64 13.66
CA GLN A 83 2.67 -6.84 13.32
C GLN A 83 2.36 -5.99 12.09
N LEU A 84 1.78 -6.61 11.07
CA LEU A 84 1.46 -5.90 9.83
C LEU A 84 0.07 -5.26 9.95
N LEU A 85 0.01 -3.99 9.64
CA LEU A 85 -1.23 -3.23 9.59
C LEU A 85 -1.40 -2.76 8.15
N PHE A 86 -2.63 -2.82 7.64
CA PHE A 86 -2.88 -2.48 6.24
C PHE A 86 -3.75 -1.24 6.16
N GLU A 87 -3.29 -0.25 5.39
CA GLU A 87 -3.99 1.02 5.24
C GLU A 87 -4.07 1.38 3.77
N TYR A 88 -5.17 1.98 3.39
CA TYR A 88 -5.33 2.47 2.03
C TYR A 88 -4.57 3.80 1.89
N ASP A 89 -3.78 3.90 0.82
CA ASP A 89 -3.00 5.10 0.57
C ASP A 89 -3.85 6.12 -0.16
N GLN A 90 -4.41 7.05 0.58
CA GLN A 90 -5.30 8.06 0.02
C GLN A 90 -4.56 9.07 -0.84
N SER A 91 -3.25 9.18 -0.68
CA SER A 91 -2.50 10.17 -1.44
C SER A 91 -2.51 9.83 -2.93
N VAL A 92 -2.55 8.55 -3.28
CA VAL A 92 -2.61 8.13 -4.68
C VAL A 92 -3.94 8.55 -5.29
N GLU A 93 -5.03 8.29 -4.59
CA GLU A 93 -6.35 8.67 -5.07
C GLU A 93 -6.50 10.17 -5.17
N TYR A 94 -6.01 10.88 -4.16
CA TYR A 94 -6.08 12.32 -4.16
C TYR A 94 -5.30 12.92 -5.31
N GLY A 95 -4.10 12.41 -5.57
CA GLY A 95 -3.29 12.89 -6.67
C GLY A 95 -3.95 12.71 -8.01
N VAL A 96 -4.54 11.54 -8.24
CA VAL A 96 -5.24 11.26 -9.49
C VAL A 96 -6.46 12.19 -9.63
N ARG A 97 -7.20 12.37 -8.55
CA ARG A 97 -8.39 13.22 -8.58
C ARG A 97 -8.02 14.67 -8.86
N MET A 98 -6.95 15.16 -8.27
CA MET A 98 -6.50 16.52 -8.49
C MET A 98 -6.06 16.74 -9.94
N THR A 99 -5.33 15.79 -10.48
CA THR A 99 -4.88 15.88 -11.86
C THR A 99 -6.08 15.94 -12.80
N LYS A 100 -7.04 15.08 -12.58
CA LYS A 100 -8.23 15.04 -13.42
C LYS A 100 -9.03 16.34 -13.32
N LEU A 101 -9.13 16.87 -12.12
CA LEU A 101 -9.85 18.11 -11.89
C LEU A 101 -9.18 19.26 -12.63
N ILE A 102 -7.86 19.32 -12.60
CA ILE A 102 -7.12 20.35 -13.29
C ILE A 102 -7.35 20.25 -14.79
N ASP A 103 -7.34 19.05 -15.33
CA ASP A 103 -7.60 18.84 -16.75
C ASP A 103 -9.00 19.34 -17.15
N ASP A 104 -9.98 19.10 -16.31
CA ASP A 104 -11.36 19.51 -16.59
C ASP A 104 -11.55 21.01 -16.50
N LEU A 105 -10.88 21.64 -15.53
CA LEU A 105 -11.09 23.06 -15.27
C LEU A 105 -10.21 23.97 -16.10
N ASP A 106 -9.10 23.48 -16.57
CA ASP A 106 -8.13 24.30 -17.25
C ASP A 106 -7.62 23.64 -18.50
N PRO A 107 -8.34 23.79 -19.58
CA PRO A 107 -7.88 23.22 -20.85
C PRO A 107 -6.61 23.89 -21.37
N GLY A 108 -6.23 25.01 -20.80
CA GLY A 108 -5.01 25.69 -21.18
C GLY A 108 -3.79 25.11 -20.50
N PRO A 109 -2.65 25.67 -20.78
CA PRO A 109 -1.38 25.19 -20.23
C PRO A 109 -1.15 25.53 -18.78
N ALA A 110 -1.93 26.22 -18.20
CA ALA A 110 -1.74 26.70 -16.96
C ALA A 110 -0.95 26.09 -15.91
N GLU A 111 -0.93 26.02 -15.75
CA GLU A 111 -0.55 25.68 -14.95
C GLU A 111 -0.33 24.96 -14.11
N VAL A 112 -0.37 24.84 -14.07
CA VAL A 112 -0.17 24.10 -13.36
C VAL A 112 0.52 23.74 -12.61
N SER A 113 0.57 23.80 -12.44
CA SER A 113 1.03 23.39 -11.71
C SER A 113 1.65 22.98 -11.07
N ASP A 114 1.72 23.14 -11.00
CA ASP A 114 2.13 22.63 -10.46
C ASP A 114 2.46 22.06 -9.72
N ASP A 115 2.33 22.24 -9.60
CA ASP A 115 2.31 21.61 -9.00
C ASP A 115 2.33 20.76 -8.59
N SER A 116 2.11 20.73 -8.84
CA SER A 116 1.84 19.93 -8.61
C SER A 116 2.02 19.06 -8.63
N ASP A 117 2.02 19.10 -8.79
CA ASP A 117 1.91 18.31 -8.95
C ASP A 117 2.20 17.54 -8.95
N ASP A 118 2.20 17.72 -9.00
CA ASP A 118 2.04 17.15 -9.12
C ASP A 118 2.29 16.74 -9.06
#